data_94c12dace7cdd1c897a6a94161a20d0d
#
_entry.id   94c12dace7cdd1c897a6a94161a20d0d
#
_cell.length_a   1.000
_cell.length_b   1.000
_cell.length_c   1.000
_cell.angle_alpha   90.00
_cell.angle_beta   90.00
_cell.angle_gamma   90.00
#
_symmetry.space_group_name_H-M   'P 1'
#
loop_
_entity.id
_entity.type
_entity.pdbx_description
1 polymer ?
#
loop_
_entity_poly.entity_id
_entity_poly.type
_entity_poly.pdbx_seq_one_letter_code
_entity_poly.pdbx_strand_id
1 'polypeptide(L)'
;GFAHGFRNRFAEARAKNNMKLAREYVSTTYAVLSFLFSVILLIALIINKYLNWSFVLNIDIMYNGELHVVFGLLACFFCLNIIASVFTTMLTADQKPALASLIQTTGQVLAFGCIYVLTKTTSGSLSALAVAFSGVPCLLLVFVSFIAFCSKRYREVAPAIQYVRFSLTKKILGLGGQFFVIMISMLFLEFLLFAAPVK
;
A
#
# COMPACT_ATOMS: atom_id res chain seq x y z
N GLY A 1 -11.79 0.20 -0.71
CA GLY A 1 -12.63 -0.82 -1.38
C GLY A 1 -12.06 -2.22 -1.23
N PHE A 2 -10.97 -2.57 -1.94
CA PHE A 2 -10.42 -3.93 -1.96
C PHE A 2 -10.03 -4.47 -0.57
N ALA A 3 -9.35 -3.66 0.24
CA ALA A 3 -8.94 -4.02 1.59
C ALA A 3 -10.12 -4.42 2.51
N HIS A 4 -11.27 -3.76 2.38
CA HIS A 4 -12.47 -4.09 3.15
C HIS A 4 -13.07 -5.43 2.74
N GLY A 5 -13.11 -5.74 1.43
CA GLY A 5 -13.56 -7.03 0.94
C GLY A 5 -12.70 -8.18 1.45
N PHE A 6 -11.39 -8.04 1.35
CA PHE A 6 -10.42 -9.01 1.89
C PHE A 6 -10.57 -9.16 3.40
N ARG A 7 -10.60 -8.05 4.16
CA ARG A 7 -10.71 -8.05 5.62
C ARG A 7 -11.90 -8.86 6.10
N ASN A 8 -13.08 -8.62 5.51
CA ASN A 8 -14.30 -9.32 5.91
C ASN A 8 -14.24 -10.82 5.59
N ARG A 9 -13.75 -11.19 4.39
CA ARG A 9 -13.65 -12.61 3.99
C ARG A 9 -12.61 -13.38 4.79
N PHE A 10 -11.48 -12.75 5.07
CA PHE A 10 -10.45 -13.34 5.92
C PHE A 10 -10.96 -13.54 7.35
N ALA A 11 -11.61 -12.53 7.95
CA ALA A 11 -12.19 -12.62 9.29
C ALA A 11 -13.26 -13.73 9.35
N GLU A 12 -14.13 -13.86 8.33
CA GLU A 12 -15.11 -14.94 8.24
C GLU A 12 -14.46 -16.33 8.21
N ALA A 13 -13.42 -16.50 7.37
CA ALA A 13 -12.70 -17.76 7.26
C ALA A 13 -12.01 -18.13 8.59
N ARG A 14 -11.44 -17.15 9.30
CA ARG A 14 -10.83 -17.34 10.62
C ARG A 14 -11.87 -17.71 11.68
N ALA A 15 -13.01 -17.02 11.72
CA ALA A 15 -14.10 -17.31 12.66
C ALA A 15 -14.66 -18.74 12.48
N LYS A 16 -14.68 -19.25 11.25
CA LYS A 16 -15.07 -20.63 10.91
C LYS A 16 -13.94 -21.66 11.10
N ASN A 17 -12.78 -21.25 11.63
CA ASN A 17 -11.60 -22.08 11.84
C ASN A 17 -11.06 -22.74 10.55
N ASN A 18 -11.39 -22.18 9.38
CA ASN A 18 -10.97 -22.69 8.08
C ASN A 18 -9.67 -22.01 7.60
N MET A 19 -8.54 -22.51 8.14
CA MET A 19 -7.22 -21.96 7.84
C MET A 19 -6.82 -22.09 6.36
N LYS A 20 -7.29 -23.17 5.69
CA LYS A 20 -7.04 -23.38 4.26
C LYS A 20 -7.70 -22.26 3.44
N LEU A 21 -8.97 -21.96 3.71
CA LEU A 21 -9.69 -20.89 3.03
C LEU A 21 -9.09 -19.51 3.35
N ALA A 22 -8.69 -19.27 4.60
CA ALA A 22 -8.00 -18.04 5.00
C ALA A 22 -6.69 -17.86 4.20
N ARG A 23 -5.89 -18.92 4.04
CA ARG A 23 -4.67 -18.92 3.22
C ARG A 23 -4.95 -18.67 1.75
N GLU A 24 -6.00 -19.28 1.20
CA GLU A 24 -6.45 -19.04 -0.19
C GLU A 24 -6.81 -17.57 -0.41
N TYR A 25 -7.50 -16.92 0.53
CA TYR A 25 -7.80 -15.49 0.46
C TYR A 25 -6.53 -14.64 0.51
N VAL A 26 -5.60 -14.90 1.43
CA VAL A 26 -4.32 -14.17 1.53
C VAL A 26 -3.53 -14.34 0.23
N SER A 27 -3.32 -15.57 -0.23
CA SER A 27 -2.54 -15.86 -1.44
C SER A 27 -3.12 -15.22 -2.68
N THR A 28 -4.46 -15.30 -2.84
CA THR A 28 -5.15 -14.69 -3.99
C THR A 28 -5.06 -13.17 -3.94
N THR A 29 -5.20 -12.57 -2.75
CA THR A 29 -5.09 -11.11 -2.58
C THR A 29 -3.70 -10.61 -2.94
N TYR A 30 -2.65 -11.26 -2.44
CA TYR A 30 -1.27 -10.92 -2.81
C TYR A 30 -1.03 -11.08 -4.32
N ALA A 31 -1.48 -12.17 -4.93
CA ALA A 31 -1.28 -12.42 -6.36
C ALA A 31 -1.99 -11.36 -7.23
N VAL A 32 -3.26 -11.05 -6.92
CA VAL A 32 -4.04 -10.06 -7.67
C VAL A 32 -3.47 -8.65 -7.53
N LEU A 33 -3.11 -8.24 -6.30
CA LEU A 33 -2.52 -6.92 -6.08
C LEU A 33 -1.12 -6.82 -6.69
N SER A 34 -0.29 -7.85 -6.57
CA SER A 34 1.03 -7.87 -7.21
C SER A 34 0.92 -7.73 -8.72
N PHE A 35 0.01 -8.46 -9.36
CA PHE A 35 -0.22 -8.33 -10.80
C PHE A 35 -0.72 -6.92 -11.18
N LEU A 36 -1.76 -6.44 -10.49
CA LEU A 36 -2.37 -5.14 -10.78
C LEU A 36 -1.36 -4.00 -10.61
N PHE A 37 -0.66 -3.96 -9.47
CA PHE A 37 0.29 -2.89 -9.18
C PHE A 37 1.59 -3.00 -9.97
N SER A 38 1.98 -4.19 -10.44
CA SER A 38 3.06 -4.33 -11.42
C SER A 38 2.69 -3.71 -12.77
N VAL A 39 1.46 -3.91 -13.25
CA VAL A 39 0.97 -3.28 -14.49
C VAL A 39 0.90 -1.75 -14.33
N ILE A 40 0.34 -1.27 -13.21
CA ILE A 40 0.27 0.17 -12.91
C ILE A 40 1.67 0.78 -12.85
N LEU A 41 2.62 0.11 -12.19
CA LEU A 41 4.00 0.56 -12.10
C LEU A 41 4.66 0.65 -13.48
N LEU A 42 4.50 -0.36 -14.32
CA LEU A 42 5.02 -0.33 -15.69
C LEU A 42 4.46 0.87 -16.48
N ILE A 43 3.15 1.08 -16.41
CA ILE A 43 2.51 2.24 -17.08
C ILE A 43 3.07 3.55 -16.50
N ALA A 44 3.18 3.67 -15.18
CA ALA A 44 3.70 4.87 -14.52
C ALA A 44 5.15 5.16 -14.93
N LEU A 45 6.00 4.14 -15.01
CA LEU A 45 7.39 4.29 -15.43
C LEU A 45 7.51 4.67 -16.93
N ILE A 46 6.63 4.13 -17.79
CA ILE A 46 6.56 4.51 -19.19
C ILE A 46 6.15 5.98 -19.31
N ILE A 47 5.09 6.40 -18.64
CA ILE A 47 4.64 7.80 -18.62
C ILE A 47 5.75 8.70 -18.07
N ASN A 48 6.39 8.32 -16.97
CA ASN A 48 7.50 9.05 -16.36
C ASN A 48 8.60 9.37 -17.38
N LYS A 49 8.94 8.42 -18.26
CA LYS A 49 9.99 8.59 -19.27
C LYS A 49 9.68 9.72 -20.27
N TYR A 50 8.41 9.93 -20.61
CA TYR A 50 7.97 10.91 -21.61
C TYR A 50 7.49 12.24 -21.02
N LEU A 51 7.31 12.31 -19.70
CA LEU A 51 6.77 13.48 -19.01
C LEU A 51 7.88 14.49 -18.73
N ASN A 52 7.68 15.76 -19.08
CA ASN A 52 8.57 16.82 -18.66
C ASN A 52 8.12 17.37 -17.30
N TRP A 53 8.77 16.90 -16.24
CA TRP A 53 8.43 17.27 -14.85
C TRP A 53 8.66 18.74 -14.56
N SER A 54 9.68 19.36 -15.17
CA SER A 54 9.95 20.78 -14.99
C SER A 54 8.80 21.62 -15.50
N PHE A 55 8.19 21.24 -16.63
CA PHE A 55 7.00 21.90 -17.16
C PHE A 55 5.77 21.69 -16.27
N VAL A 56 5.53 20.45 -15.82
CA VAL A 56 4.36 20.10 -15.01
C VAL A 56 4.40 20.79 -13.64
N LEU A 57 5.57 20.86 -13.01
CA LEU A 57 5.74 21.46 -11.68
C LEU A 57 6.14 22.94 -11.72
N ASN A 58 6.31 23.49 -12.93
CA ASN A 58 6.75 24.89 -13.15
C ASN A 58 8.04 25.24 -12.41
N ILE A 59 9.05 24.39 -12.55
CA ILE A 59 10.38 24.56 -11.93
C ILE A 59 11.47 24.50 -13.00
N ASP A 60 12.72 24.88 -12.63
CA ASP A 60 13.85 24.93 -13.53
C ASP A 60 14.10 23.58 -14.19
N ILE A 61 14.42 23.60 -15.49
CA ILE A 61 14.69 22.42 -16.32
C ILE A 61 15.88 21.60 -15.83
N MET A 62 16.78 22.23 -15.07
CA MET A 62 17.96 21.59 -14.49
C MET A 62 17.56 20.43 -13.55
N TYR A 63 16.42 20.51 -12.90
CA TYR A 63 15.92 19.47 -11.96
C TYR A 63 15.16 18.32 -12.62
N ASN A 64 14.88 18.40 -13.94
CA ASN A 64 14.04 17.41 -14.62
C ASN A 64 14.59 15.98 -14.51
N GLY A 65 15.91 15.80 -14.63
CA GLY A 65 16.56 14.50 -14.48
C GLY A 65 16.39 13.90 -13.08
N GLU A 66 16.58 14.70 -12.03
CA GLU A 66 16.40 14.25 -10.65
C GLU A 66 14.94 13.91 -10.37
N LEU A 67 14.00 14.66 -10.89
CA LEU A 67 12.56 14.41 -10.74
C LEU A 67 12.11 13.11 -11.39
N HIS A 68 12.68 12.74 -12.53
CA HIS A 68 12.41 11.41 -13.11
C HIS A 68 12.80 10.27 -12.16
N VAL A 69 13.97 10.39 -11.52
CA VAL A 69 14.42 9.40 -10.55
C VAL A 69 13.51 9.38 -9.31
N VAL A 70 13.22 10.55 -8.76
CA VAL A 70 12.35 10.70 -7.58
C VAL A 70 10.97 10.10 -7.84
N PHE A 71 10.34 10.44 -8.95
CA PHE A 71 9.02 9.88 -9.30
C PHE A 71 9.08 8.36 -9.46
N GLY A 72 10.09 7.85 -10.15
CA GLY A 72 10.29 6.40 -10.30
C GLY A 72 10.40 5.68 -8.95
N LEU A 73 11.21 6.23 -8.03
CA LEU A 73 11.36 5.69 -6.67
C LEU A 73 10.04 5.73 -5.89
N LEU A 74 9.35 6.87 -5.92
CA LEU A 74 8.06 7.02 -5.23
C LEU A 74 7.02 6.05 -5.78
N ALA A 75 6.92 5.89 -7.10
CA ALA A 75 6.01 4.95 -7.74
C ALA A 75 6.32 3.49 -7.34
N CYS A 76 7.60 3.11 -7.33
CA CYS A 76 8.03 1.78 -6.90
C CYS A 76 7.66 1.50 -5.44
N PHE A 77 8.03 2.40 -4.52
CA PHE A 77 7.73 2.23 -3.10
C PHE A 77 6.23 2.31 -2.80
N PHE A 78 5.48 3.14 -3.52
CA PHE A 78 4.03 3.22 -3.40
C PHE A 78 3.36 1.89 -3.78
N CYS A 79 3.69 1.32 -4.94
CA CYS A 79 3.15 0.04 -5.39
C CYS A 79 3.52 -1.08 -4.41
N LEU A 80 4.78 -1.14 -3.98
CA LEU A 80 5.25 -2.13 -3.02
C LEU A 80 4.56 -1.99 -1.66
N ASN A 81 4.36 -0.77 -1.19
CA ASN A 81 3.68 -0.50 0.08
C ASN A 81 2.22 -0.96 0.07
N ILE A 82 1.50 -0.77 -1.06
CA ILE A 82 0.12 -1.26 -1.18
C ILE A 82 0.09 -2.79 -1.12
N ILE A 83 1.00 -3.48 -1.80
CA ILE A 83 1.09 -4.94 -1.74
C ILE A 83 1.40 -5.40 -0.31
N ALA A 84 2.39 -4.78 0.34
CA ALA A 84 2.77 -5.10 1.71
C ALA A 84 1.66 -4.80 2.73
N SER A 85 0.80 -3.80 2.49
CA SER A 85 -0.30 -3.41 3.37
C SER A 85 -1.41 -4.47 3.50
N VAL A 86 -1.40 -5.51 2.65
CA VAL A 86 -2.25 -6.70 2.84
C VAL A 86 -2.00 -7.32 4.22
N PHE A 87 -0.76 -7.32 4.69
CA PHE A 87 -0.41 -7.83 6.01
C PHE A 87 -1.05 -7.03 7.15
N THR A 88 -1.02 -5.70 7.11
CA THR A 88 -1.67 -4.86 8.14
C THR A 88 -3.20 -4.99 8.08
N THR A 89 -3.76 -5.16 6.88
CA THR A 89 -5.19 -5.46 6.70
C THR A 89 -5.55 -6.82 7.31
N MET A 90 -4.67 -7.82 7.16
CA MET A 90 -4.83 -9.13 7.79
C MET A 90 -4.78 -9.05 9.32
N LEU A 91 -3.84 -8.25 9.88
CA LEU A 91 -3.77 -8.01 11.33
C LEU A 91 -5.06 -7.36 11.84
N THR A 92 -5.59 -6.39 11.11
CA THR A 92 -6.86 -5.73 11.46
C THR A 92 -8.03 -6.72 11.41
N ALA A 93 -8.05 -7.62 10.43
CA ALA A 93 -9.04 -8.69 10.33
C ALA A 93 -8.92 -9.73 11.46
N ASP A 94 -7.69 -9.95 11.96
CA ASP A 94 -7.38 -10.82 13.11
C ASP A 94 -7.60 -10.09 14.48
N GLN A 95 -8.36 -8.99 14.47
CA GLN A 95 -8.69 -8.16 15.65
C GLN A 95 -7.46 -7.55 16.36
N LYS A 96 -6.41 -7.23 15.60
CA LYS A 96 -5.17 -6.60 16.11
C LYS A 96 -4.87 -5.27 15.40
N PRO A 97 -5.82 -4.32 15.37
CA PRO A 97 -5.60 -3.05 14.71
C PRO A 97 -4.48 -2.24 15.38
N ALA A 98 -4.31 -2.38 16.70
CA ALA A 98 -3.24 -1.71 17.43
C ALA A 98 -1.84 -2.12 16.93
N LEU A 99 -1.62 -3.42 16.62
CA LEU A 99 -0.36 -3.88 16.04
C LEU A 99 -0.15 -3.35 14.63
N ALA A 100 -1.21 -3.32 13.81
CA ALA A 100 -1.15 -2.75 12.48
C ALA A 100 -0.74 -1.27 12.50
N SER A 101 -1.38 -0.48 13.37
CA SER A 101 -1.06 0.94 13.57
C SER A 101 0.34 1.14 14.13
N LEU A 102 0.77 0.31 15.08
CA LEU A 102 2.10 0.39 15.67
C LEU A 102 3.20 0.17 14.62
N ILE A 103 3.05 -0.82 13.74
CA ILE A 103 3.99 -1.05 12.64
C ILE A 103 4.07 0.18 11.73
N GLN A 104 2.92 0.75 11.34
CA GLN A 104 2.87 1.92 10.47
C GLN A 104 3.50 3.15 11.14
N THR A 105 3.16 3.43 12.40
CA THR A 105 3.70 4.56 13.15
C THR A 105 5.21 4.41 13.36
N THR A 106 5.69 3.21 13.69
CA THR A 106 7.14 2.94 13.82
C THR A 106 7.85 3.23 12.50
N GLY A 107 7.28 2.84 11.36
CA GLY A 107 7.82 3.15 10.03
C GLY A 107 7.94 4.65 9.79
N GLN A 108 6.92 5.43 10.15
CA GLN A 108 6.93 6.89 10.01
C GLN A 108 7.96 7.56 10.94
N VAL A 109 8.07 7.11 12.19
CA VAL A 109 9.05 7.63 13.14
C VAL A 109 10.48 7.35 12.66
N LEU A 110 10.75 6.14 12.15
CA LEU A 110 12.05 5.80 11.57
C LEU A 110 12.36 6.64 10.32
N ALA A 111 11.37 6.85 9.44
CA ALA A 111 11.53 7.71 8.28
C ALA A 111 11.88 9.14 8.69
N PHE A 112 11.18 9.68 9.69
CA PHE A 112 11.48 11.01 10.25
C PHE A 112 12.90 11.09 10.80
N GLY A 113 13.34 10.07 11.57
CA GLY A 113 14.72 9.98 12.06
C GLY A 113 15.76 9.94 10.93
N CYS A 114 15.50 9.17 9.87
CA CYS A 114 16.35 9.11 8.68
C CYS A 114 16.43 10.48 7.98
N ILE A 115 15.30 11.16 7.80
CA ILE A 115 15.24 12.50 7.21
C ILE A 115 16.04 13.49 8.06
N TYR A 116 15.89 13.45 9.38
CA TYR A 116 16.67 14.32 10.28
C TYR A 116 18.18 14.10 10.13
N VAL A 117 18.63 12.84 10.05
CA VAL A 117 20.05 12.53 9.80
C VAL A 117 20.49 13.04 8.42
N LEU A 118 19.69 12.83 7.38
CA LEU A 118 20.00 13.29 6.03
C LEU A 118 20.14 14.82 5.95
N THR A 119 19.33 15.59 6.68
CA THR A 119 19.47 17.06 6.72
C THR A 119 20.77 17.54 7.34
N LYS A 120 21.44 16.70 8.15
CA LYS A 120 22.73 17.02 8.78
C LYS A 120 23.93 16.53 7.99
N THR A 121 23.76 15.49 7.17
CA THR A 121 24.86 14.78 6.50
C THR A 121 24.96 15.06 5.01
N THR A 122 23.86 15.50 4.36
CA THR A 122 23.80 15.71 2.91
C THR A 122 23.45 17.16 2.56
N SER A 123 24.01 17.64 1.47
CA SER A 123 23.74 18.99 0.90
C SER A 123 22.39 19.13 0.19
N GLY A 124 21.43 18.24 0.49
CA GLY A 124 20.08 18.22 -0.08
C GLY A 124 19.99 17.37 -1.36
N SER A 125 19.41 16.17 -1.24
CA SER A 125 19.09 15.30 -2.39
C SER A 125 17.63 14.92 -2.29
N LEU A 126 16.84 15.28 -3.31
CA LEU A 126 15.44 14.91 -3.41
C LEU A 126 15.26 13.40 -3.48
N SER A 127 16.19 12.70 -4.17
CA SER A 127 16.17 11.24 -4.27
C SER A 127 16.39 10.57 -2.91
N ALA A 128 17.32 11.06 -2.09
CA ALA A 128 17.55 10.55 -0.74
C ALA A 128 16.34 10.81 0.17
N LEU A 129 15.72 11.97 0.05
CA LEU A 129 14.47 12.31 0.76
C LEU A 129 13.32 11.39 0.36
N ALA A 130 13.15 11.11 -0.93
CA ALA A 130 12.12 10.20 -1.44
C ALA A 130 12.31 8.77 -0.89
N VAL A 131 13.56 8.28 -0.85
CA VAL A 131 13.88 6.96 -0.26
C VAL A 131 13.61 6.95 1.24
N ALA A 132 14.01 7.98 1.98
CA ALA A 132 13.77 8.03 3.42
C ALA A 132 12.29 8.09 3.75
N PHE A 133 11.52 8.91 3.03
CA PHE A 133 10.10 9.14 3.30
C PHE A 133 9.22 7.93 2.92
N SER A 134 9.41 7.35 1.74
CA SER A 134 8.58 6.27 1.22
C SER A 134 9.21 4.89 1.37
N GLY A 135 10.53 4.80 1.25
CA GLY A 135 11.26 3.53 1.30
C GLY A 135 11.34 2.96 2.71
N VAL A 136 11.70 3.78 3.71
CA VAL A 136 11.88 3.28 5.09
C VAL A 136 10.61 2.64 5.65
N PRO A 137 9.42 3.28 5.62
CA PRO A 137 8.20 2.64 6.10
C PRO A 137 7.82 1.39 5.31
N CYS A 138 8.02 1.43 3.98
CA CYS A 138 7.74 0.31 3.10
C CYS A 138 8.63 -0.90 3.42
N LEU A 139 9.94 -0.70 3.54
CA LEU A 139 10.90 -1.75 3.86
C LEU A 139 10.66 -2.34 5.24
N LEU A 140 10.35 -1.49 6.24
CA LEU A 140 9.97 -1.97 7.58
C LEU A 140 8.74 -2.87 7.50
N LEU A 141 7.70 -2.45 6.77
CA LEU A 141 6.47 -3.22 6.63
C LEU A 141 6.71 -4.57 5.94
N VAL A 142 7.51 -4.59 4.87
CA VAL A 142 7.91 -5.82 4.18
C VAL A 142 8.69 -6.75 5.12
N PHE A 143 9.66 -6.22 5.85
CA PHE A 143 10.48 -6.97 6.79
C PHE A 143 9.66 -7.59 7.93
N VAL A 144 8.79 -6.79 8.55
CA VAL A 144 7.91 -7.27 9.63
C VAL A 144 6.92 -8.30 9.09
N SER A 145 6.38 -8.11 7.88
CA SER A 145 5.48 -9.08 7.24
C SER A 145 6.19 -10.42 7.01
N PHE A 146 7.43 -10.37 6.52
CA PHE A 146 8.23 -11.57 6.27
C PHE A 146 8.49 -12.34 7.58
N ILE A 147 8.94 -11.67 8.64
CA ILE A 147 9.17 -12.28 9.95
C ILE A 147 7.87 -12.89 10.50
N ALA A 148 6.75 -12.17 10.38
CA ALA A 148 5.46 -12.64 10.85
C ALA A 148 5.02 -13.92 10.14
N PHE A 149 5.18 -14.00 8.81
CA PHE A 149 4.85 -15.21 8.05
C PHE A 149 5.80 -16.39 8.30
N CYS A 150 7.02 -16.13 8.75
CA CYS A 150 7.95 -17.17 9.23
C CYS A 150 7.57 -17.67 10.64
N SER A 151 6.87 -16.87 11.43
CA SER A 151 6.45 -17.22 12.78
C SER A 151 5.36 -18.31 12.77
N LYS A 152 5.36 -19.19 13.78
CA LYS A 152 4.36 -20.26 13.96
C LYS A 152 2.91 -19.76 13.88
N ARG A 153 2.65 -18.51 14.30
CA ARG A 153 1.30 -17.94 14.37
C ARG A 153 0.66 -17.67 13.00
N TYR A 154 1.45 -17.22 12.01
CA TYR A 154 0.96 -16.82 10.69
C TYR A 154 1.47 -17.70 9.55
N ARG A 155 2.29 -18.70 9.87
CA ARG A 155 2.85 -19.64 8.88
C ARG A 155 1.75 -20.41 8.13
N GLU A 156 0.68 -20.76 8.81
CA GLU A 156 -0.45 -21.50 8.23
C GLU A 156 -1.22 -20.67 7.17
N VAL A 157 -1.22 -19.34 7.31
CA VAL A 157 -1.89 -18.42 6.38
C VAL A 157 -0.91 -17.67 5.48
N ALA A 158 0.39 -18.01 5.54
CA ALA A 158 1.42 -17.40 4.71
C ALA A 158 1.09 -17.56 3.21
N PRO A 159 1.26 -16.49 2.39
CA PRO A 159 0.94 -16.55 0.98
C PRO A 159 1.79 -17.61 0.27
N ALA A 160 1.15 -18.39 -0.63
CA ALA A 160 1.83 -19.37 -1.46
C ALA A 160 1.10 -19.53 -2.79
N ILE A 161 1.87 -19.67 -3.88
CA ILE A 161 1.34 -19.73 -5.25
C ILE A 161 0.33 -20.87 -5.42
N GLN A 162 0.53 -22.00 -4.74
CA GLN A 162 -0.33 -23.17 -4.80
C GLN A 162 -1.76 -22.93 -4.29
N TYR A 163 -1.95 -21.89 -3.46
CA TYR A 163 -3.25 -21.52 -2.86
C TYR A 163 -3.92 -20.36 -3.57
N VAL A 164 -3.37 -19.88 -4.69
CA VAL A 164 -3.98 -18.82 -5.48
C VAL A 164 -5.21 -19.36 -6.21
N ARG A 165 -6.38 -18.75 -5.95
CA ARG A 165 -7.64 -19.10 -6.59
C ARG A 165 -8.33 -17.85 -7.14
N PHE A 166 -8.17 -17.60 -8.42
CA PHE A 166 -8.76 -16.42 -9.07
C PHE A 166 -10.29 -16.37 -8.98
N SER A 167 -10.99 -17.50 -8.77
CA SER A 167 -12.43 -17.52 -8.53
C SER A 167 -12.84 -16.75 -7.26
N LEU A 168 -11.94 -16.64 -6.26
CA LEU A 168 -12.17 -15.87 -5.05
C LEU A 168 -12.05 -14.36 -5.26
N THR A 169 -11.38 -13.93 -6.33
CA THR A 169 -11.20 -12.50 -6.67
C THR A 169 -12.55 -11.80 -6.80
N LYS A 170 -13.53 -12.45 -7.47
CA LYS A 170 -14.87 -11.89 -7.62
C LYS A 170 -15.57 -11.68 -6.27
N LYS A 171 -15.35 -12.58 -5.31
CA LYS A 171 -15.93 -12.46 -3.94
C LYS A 171 -15.26 -11.35 -3.12
N ILE A 172 -13.95 -11.12 -3.30
CA ILE A 172 -13.19 -10.06 -2.65
C ILE A 172 -13.55 -8.71 -3.27
N LEU A 173 -13.53 -8.62 -4.61
CA LEU A 173 -13.82 -7.39 -5.36
C LEU A 173 -15.28 -6.97 -5.26
N GLY A 174 -16.23 -7.90 -5.24
CA GLY A 174 -17.64 -7.57 -5.17
C GLY A 174 -18.00 -6.78 -3.91
N LEU A 175 -17.54 -7.24 -2.74
CA LEU A 175 -17.64 -6.49 -1.49
C LEU A 175 -16.82 -5.20 -1.53
N GLY A 176 -15.59 -5.27 -2.06
CA GLY A 176 -14.71 -4.11 -2.19
C GLY A 176 -15.29 -3.00 -3.06
N GLY A 177 -15.97 -3.35 -4.17
CA GLY A 177 -16.65 -2.41 -5.05
C GLY A 177 -17.82 -1.69 -4.37
N GLN A 178 -18.63 -2.40 -3.60
CA GLN A 178 -19.72 -1.80 -2.81
C GLN A 178 -19.17 -0.76 -1.81
N PHE A 179 -18.12 -1.10 -1.06
CA PHE A 179 -17.46 -0.16 -0.16
C PHE A 179 -16.82 1.03 -0.91
N PHE A 180 -16.29 0.83 -2.11
CA PHE A 180 -15.73 1.89 -2.92
C PHE A 180 -16.80 2.90 -3.35
N VAL A 181 -17.97 2.43 -3.79
CA VAL A 181 -19.12 3.30 -4.13
C VAL A 181 -19.54 4.12 -2.91
N ILE A 182 -19.66 3.48 -1.73
CA ILE A 182 -20.00 4.17 -0.47
C ILE A 182 -18.98 5.26 -0.14
N MET A 183 -17.67 4.96 -0.25
CA MET A 183 -16.61 5.94 0.04
C MET A 183 -16.63 7.13 -0.92
N ILE A 184 -16.83 6.89 -2.22
CA ILE A 184 -16.98 7.97 -3.20
C ILE A 184 -18.23 8.81 -2.92
N SER A 185 -19.33 8.17 -2.57
CA SER A 185 -20.58 8.87 -2.22
C SER A 185 -20.39 9.76 -0.98
N MET A 186 -19.65 9.29 0.02
CA MET A 186 -19.30 10.11 1.21
C MET A 186 -18.41 11.30 0.84
N LEU A 187 -17.35 11.11 0.05
CA LEU A 187 -16.51 12.20 -0.42
C LEU A 187 -17.30 13.26 -1.21
N PHE A 188 -18.22 12.80 -2.06
CA PHE A 188 -19.08 13.69 -2.81
C PHE A 188 -20.03 14.48 -1.90
N LEU A 189 -20.57 13.83 -0.87
CA LEU A 189 -21.43 14.47 0.13
C LEU A 189 -20.64 15.54 0.94
N GLU A 190 -19.43 15.21 1.38
CA GLU A 190 -18.55 16.18 2.06
C GLU A 190 -18.24 17.37 1.16
N PHE A 191 -17.90 17.13 -0.12
CA PHE A 191 -17.66 18.21 -1.07
C PHE A 191 -18.89 19.11 -1.24
N LEU A 192 -20.10 18.54 -1.35
CA LEU A 192 -21.34 19.32 -1.44
C LEU A 192 -21.62 20.13 -0.17
N LEU A 193 -21.34 19.56 1.01
CA LEU A 193 -21.50 20.27 2.29
C LEU A 193 -20.53 21.44 2.43
N PHE A 194 -19.27 21.27 1.98
CA PHE A 194 -18.28 22.35 1.98
C PHE A 194 -18.54 23.40 0.88
N ALA A 195 -19.11 23.00 -0.26
CA ALA A 195 -19.44 23.89 -1.36
C ALA A 195 -20.77 24.65 -1.14
N ALA A 196 -21.60 24.21 -0.18
CA ALA A 196 -22.85 24.91 0.15
C ALA A 196 -22.51 26.26 0.86
N PRO A 197 -22.87 27.41 0.28
CA PRO A 197 -22.61 28.68 0.93
C PRO A 197 -23.38 28.73 2.27
N VAL A 198 -22.65 28.93 3.35
CA VAL A 198 -23.25 29.28 4.65
C VAL A 198 -23.97 30.59 4.46
N LYS A 199 -25.31 30.53 4.40
CA LYS A 199 -26.17 31.74 4.41
C LYS A 199 -26.28 32.31 5.82
#